data_1ba685321f76b44b47b966557599fd7d
#
_entry.id   1ba685321f76b44b47b966557599fd7d
#
_cell.length_a   1.000
_cell.length_b   1.000
_cell.length_c   1.000
_cell.angle_alpha   90.00
_cell.angle_beta   90.00
_cell.angle_gamma   90.00
#
_symmetry.space_group_name_H-M   'P 1'
#
loop_
_entity.id
_entity.type
_entity.pdbx_description
1 polymer ?
#
loop_
_entity_poly.entity_id
_entity_poly.type
_entity_poly.pdbx_seq_one_letter_code
_entity_poly.pdbx_strand_id
1 'polypeptide(L)'
;MSVALRQVKANGVELNVALAGEGPAVLLLHGFPHTWQLWTHVLDGLAGRYRVIAPDLRGCGASARTAGGYDAGTLAADAEALLDALGETSAAVVGIDAGTPPAFLLAMRRPDLVRRLVVMESLVGRLPGAEEFLADGAPWWFGFHAEPGLAESVLTGHEDRYIDWFLDAGTLGQGVDPAVRDAFVHAYTGTEALRCSFSYYRALPESSRQIQEAVRTARLTVPTMAIGAHPVGSALEQQLRPVTDHLSGHVMENCGHIIPLHRPDRLLALLEPFLAPAGSTGSRGQLQHHGRRQ
;
A
#
# COMPACT_ATOMS: atom_id res chain seq x y z
N MET A 1 -3.83 -14.43 -16.11
CA MET A 1 -5.05 -13.58 -16.15
C MET A 1 -4.74 -12.30 -16.91
N SER A 2 -5.69 -11.67 -17.61
CA SER A 2 -5.40 -10.42 -18.32
C SER A 2 -5.63 -9.23 -17.37
N VAL A 3 -4.60 -8.40 -17.20
CA VAL A 3 -4.68 -7.10 -16.52
C VAL A 3 -5.04 -6.05 -17.58
N ALA A 4 -6.08 -5.28 -17.33
CA ALA A 4 -6.48 -4.15 -18.18
C ALA A 4 -5.94 -2.84 -17.60
N LEU A 5 -5.18 -2.08 -18.39
CA LEU A 5 -4.75 -0.73 -17.99
C LEU A 5 -5.75 0.30 -18.50
N ARG A 6 -6.12 1.24 -17.63
CA ARG A 6 -7.03 2.36 -17.96
C ARG A 6 -6.51 3.66 -17.37
N GLN A 7 -6.68 4.74 -18.11
CA GLN A 7 -6.58 6.09 -17.58
C GLN A 7 -7.93 6.50 -17.00
N VAL A 8 -7.94 6.85 -15.71
CA VAL A 8 -9.15 7.22 -14.97
C VAL A 8 -8.97 8.62 -14.38
N LYS A 9 -9.88 9.53 -14.69
CA LYS A 9 -9.87 10.87 -14.09
C LYS A 9 -10.49 10.81 -12.70
N ALA A 10 -9.72 11.13 -11.69
CA ALA A 10 -10.11 11.13 -10.29
C ALA A 10 -9.51 12.37 -9.58
N ASN A 11 -10.28 13.06 -8.75
CA ASN A 11 -9.84 14.24 -7.99
C ASN A 11 -9.02 15.26 -8.81
N GLY A 12 -9.42 15.51 -10.05
CA GLY A 12 -8.76 16.47 -10.95
C GLY A 12 -7.46 16.00 -11.60
N VAL A 13 -7.03 14.76 -11.37
CA VAL A 13 -5.86 14.14 -12.01
C VAL A 13 -6.24 12.90 -12.81
N GLU A 14 -5.39 12.53 -13.75
CA GLU A 14 -5.52 11.30 -14.52
C GLU A 14 -4.62 10.25 -13.90
N LEU A 15 -5.20 9.13 -13.45
CA LEU A 15 -4.49 8.01 -12.83
C LEU A 15 -4.44 6.84 -13.80
N ASN A 16 -3.27 6.24 -13.94
CA ASN A 16 -3.10 4.95 -14.60
C ASN A 16 -3.49 3.84 -13.63
N VAL A 17 -4.42 2.99 -14.06
CA VAL A 17 -5.03 1.98 -13.16
C VAL A 17 -4.98 0.61 -13.80
N ALA A 18 -4.37 -0.33 -13.10
CA ALA A 18 -4.43 -1.75 -13.44
C ALA A 18 -5.69 -2.36 -12.82
N LEU A 19 -6.49 -3.01 -13.65
CA LEU A 19 -7.76 -3.65 -13.29
C LEU A 19 -7.71 -5.13 -13.63
N ALA A 20 -8.14 -5.98 -12.70
CA ALA A 20 -8.24 -7.42 -12.93
C ALA A 20 -9.41 -8.02 -12.12
N GLY A 21 -10.05 -9.04 -12.67
CA GLY A 21 -11.12 -9.80 -12.02
C GLY A 21 -12.45 -9.04 -11.90
N GLU A 22 -13.40 -9.72 -11.28
CA GLU A 22 -14.74 -9.23 -10.99
C GLU A 22 -15.15 -9.60 -9.56
N GLY A 23 -16.15 -8.93 -9.00
CA GLY A 23 -16.62 -9.17 -7.64
C GLY A 23 -16.39 -7.98 -6.70
N PRO A 24 -16.32 -8.21 -5.37
CA PRO A 24 -16.11 -7.14 -4.40
C PRO A 24 -14.77 -6.43 -4.64
N ALA A 25 -14.78 -5.08 -4.60
CA ALA A 25 -13.59 -4.30 -4.92
C ALA A 25 -12.47 -4.44 -3.86
N VAL A 26 -11.22 -4.49 -4.34
CA VAL A 26 -9.99 -4.39 -3.54
C VAL A 26 -9.08 -3.35 -4.19
N LEU A 27 -8.85 -2.25 -3.48
CA LEU A 27 -7.95 -1.17 -3.89
C LEU A 27 -6.56 -1.41 -3.30
N LEU A 28 -5.52 -1.41 -4.15
CA LEU A 28 -4.12 -1.67 -3.78
C LEU A 28 -3.28 -0.41 -4.02
N LEU A 29 -2.77 0.21 -2.95
CA LEU A 29 -1.97 1.43 -2.99
C LEU A 29 -0.49 1.09 -2.74
N HIS A 30 0.35 1.32 -3.74
CA HIS A 30 1.80 1.07 -3.67
C HIS A 30 2.54 2.19 -2.93
N GLY A 31 3.86 2.05 -2.77
CA GLY A 31 4.76 3.07 -2.24
C GLY A 31 5.97 3.31 -3.13
N PHE A 32 7.05 3.81 -2.54
CA PHE A 32 8.32 4.07 -3.22
C PHE A 32 9.26 2.84 -3.10
N PRO A 33 10.04 2.47 -4.13
CA PRO A 33 10.05 3.04 -5.48
C PRO A 33 9.23 2.18 -6.47
N HIS A 34 7.95 2.03 -6.22
CA HIS A 34 7.09 1.09 -6.93
C HIS A 34 6.05 1.79 -7.81
N THR A 35 5.33 0.96 -8.57
CA THR A 35 4.15 1.28 -9.37
C THR A 35 3.11 0.18 -9.13
N TRP A 36 2.01 0.16 -9.88
CA TRP A 36 1.02 -0.91 -9.78
C TRP A 36 1.63 -2.31 -9.96
N GLN A 37 2.76 -2.45 -10.66
CA GLN A 37 3.45 -3.73 -10.88
C GLN A 37 3.94 -4.40 -9.59
N LEU A 38 4.08 -3.63 -8.48
CA LEU A 38 4.29 -4.20 -7.16
C LEU A 38 3.29 -5.32 -6.84
N TRP A 39 2.09 -5.20 -7.34
CA TRP A 39 0.96 -6.04 -7.00
C TRP A 39 0.74 -7.21 -7.96
N THR A 40 1.62 -7.46 -8.95
CA THR A 40 1.43 -8.45 -10.02
C THR A 40 0.98 -9.82 -9.48
N HIS A 41 1.71 -10.37 -8.49
CA HIS A 41 1.36 -11.67 -7.90
C HIS A 41 0.09 -11.61 -7.05
N VAL A 42 -0.17 -10.48 -6.39
CA VAL A 42 -1.39 -10.28 -5.59
C VAL A 42 -2.61 -10.13 -6.49
N LEU A 43 -2.47 -9.42 -7.62
CA LEU A 43 -3.50 -9.33 -8.66
C LEU A 43 -3.92 -10.73 -9.14
N ASP A 44 -2.94 -11.56 -9.51
CA ASP A 44 -3.19 -12.93 -9.99
C ASP A 44 -3.90 -13.78 -8.92
N GLY A 45 -3.50 -13.66 -7.66
CA GLY A 45 -4.09 -14.41 -6.54
C GLY A 45 -5.51 -13.97 -6.20
N LEU A 46 -5.82 -12.68 -6.26
CA LEU A 46 -7.11 -12.15 -5.84
C LEU A 46 -8.16 -12.06 -6.96
N ALA A 47 -7.76 -11.88 -8.22
CA ALA A 47 -8.66 -11.57 -9.32
C ALA A 47 -9.67 -12.68 -9.66
N GLY A 48 -9.48 -13.88 -9.15
CA GLY A 48 -10.47 -14.97 -9.28
C GLY A 48 -11.75 -14.75 -8.44
N ARG A 49 -11.71 -13.86 -7.44
CA ARG A 49 -12.81 -13.61 -6.48
C ARG A 49 -13.11 -12.15 -6.23
N TYR A 50 -12.21 -11.26 -6.64
CA TYR A 50 -12.29 -9.83 -6.36
C TYR A 50 -12.08 -9.02 -7.63
N ARG A 51 -12.70 -7.86 -7.71
CA ARG A 51 -12.31 -6.81 -8.64
C ARG A 51 -11.13 -6.05 -8.04
N VAL A 52 -9.94 -6.31 -8.55
CA VAL A 52 -8.70 -5.70 -8.03
C VAL A 52 -8.39 -4.44 -8.82
N ILE A 53 -8.13 -3.35 -8.08
CA ILE A 53 -7.90 -2.00 -8.59
C ILE A 53 -6.54 -1.55 -8.05
N ALA A 54 -5.54 -1.42 -8.91
CA ALA A 54 -4.19 -1.02 -8.53
C ALA A 54 -3.76 0.21 -9.34
N PRO A 55 -3.94 1.43 -8.82
CA PRO A 55 -3.47 2.63 -9.51
C PRO A 55 -1.95 2.80 -9.35
N ASP A 56 -1.33 3.44 -10.34
CA ASP A 56 -0.15 4.24 -10.07
C ASP A 56 -0.58 5.46 -9.28
N LEU A 57 0.06 5.71 -8.14
CA LEU A 57 -0.25 6.90 -7.34
C LEU A 57 0.09 8.18 -8.11
N ARG A 58 -0.52 9.30 -7.77
CA ARG A 58 -0.24 10.63 -8.33
C ARG A 58 1.27 10.86 -8.47
N GLY A 59 1.73 11.24 -9.66
CA GLY A 59 3.14 11.51 -9.94
C GLY A 59 4.01 10.28 -10.18
N CYS A 60 3.49 9.06 -9.99
CA CYS A 60 4.20 7.81 -10.21
C CYS A 60 3.76 7.12 -11.51
N GLY A 61 4.64 6.29 -12.07
CA GLY A 61 4.34 5.49 -13.24
C GLY A 61 3.80 6.30 -14.40
N ALA A 62 2.65 5.87 -14.93
CA ALA A 62 1.94 6.54 -16.02
C ALA A 62 0.80 7.45 -15.54
N SER A 63 0.69 7.70 -14.23
CA SER A 63 -0.22 8.69 -13.66
C SER A 63 0.28 10.12 -13.85
N ALA A 64 -0.64 11.09 -13.85
CA ALA A 64 -0.32 12.50 -14.06
C ALA A 64 0.68 13.02 -13.02
N ARG A 65 1.73 13.67 -13.50
CA ARG A 65 2.71 14.40 -12.70
C ARG A 65 2.20 15.80 -12.40
N THR A 66 2.06 16.15 -11.13
CA THR A 66 1.48 17.41 -10.68
C THR A 66 2.50 18.23 -9.91
N ALA A 67 2.26 19.54 -9.80
CA ALA A 67 3.13 20.43 -9.03
C ALA A 67 3.03 20.22 -7.52
N GLY A 68 1.90 19.65 -7.02
CA GLY A 68 1.64 19.42 -5.61
C GLY A 68 0.55 18.38 -5.37
N GLY A 69 0.10 18.24 -4.11
CA GLY A 69 -0.94 17.28 -3.73
C GLY A 69 -0.39 15.91 -3.39
N TYR A 70 0.80 15.86 -2.81
CA TYR A 70 1.49 14.61 -2.43
C TYR A 70 1.32 14.27 -0.94
N ASP A 71 0.51 15.04 -0.21
CA ASP A 71 0.13 14.73 1.16
C ASP A 71 -0.91 13.62 1.25
N ALA A 72 -0.92 12.90 2.36
CA ALA A 72 -1.77 11.71 2.55
C ALA A 72 -3.27 12.02 2.40
N GLY A 73 -3.70 13.22 2.76
CA GLY A 73 -5.09 13.65 2.62
C GLY A 73 -5.53 13.82 1.17
N THR A 74 -4.67 14.40 0.34
CA THR A 74 -4.92 14.54 -1.11
C THR A 74 -4.90 13.18 -1.79
N LEU A 75 -3.94 12.31 -1.45
CA LEU A 75 -3.86 10.95 -1.99
C LEU A 75 -5.06 10.08 -1.55
N ALA A 76 -5.57 10.27 -0.33
CA ALA A 76 -6.80 9.62 0.11
C ALA A 76 -8.02 10.10 -0.71
N ALA A 77 -8.08 11.39 -1.05
CA ALA A 77 -9.12 11.93 -1.92
C ALA A 77 -9.00 11.42 -3.37
N ASP A 78 -7.78 11.21 -3.87
CA ASP A 78 -7.55 10.55 -5.18
C ASP A 78 -8.10 9.11 -5.17
N ALA A 79 -7.83 8.36 -4.11
CA ALA A 79 -8.31 6.98 -3.95
C ALA A 79 -9.84 6.91 -3.82
N GLU A 80 -10.45 7.83 -3.05
CA GLU A 80 -11.91 7.95 -2.94
C GLU A 80 -12.54 8.25 -4.30
N ALA A 81 -12.06 9.29 -4.99
CA ALA A 81 -12.59 9.69 -6.29
C ALA A 81 -12.34 8.63 -7.38
N LEU A 82 -11.27 7.84 -7.27
CA LEU A 82 -11.04 6.69 -8.15
C LEU A 82 -12.10 5.60 -7.96
N LEU A 83 -12.43 5.25 -6.72
CA LEU A 83 -13.48 4.28 -6.43
C LEU A 83 -14.84 4.78 -6.96
N ASP A 84 -15.18 6.04 -6.72
CA ASP A 84 -16.40 6.67 -7.23
C ASP A 84 -16.45 6.65 -8.77
N ALA A 85 -15.35 6.99 -9.45
CA ALA A 85 -15.26 6.98 -10.92
C ALA A 85 -15.40 5.58 -11.53
N LEU A 86 -15.03 4.55 -10.77
CA LEU A 86 -15.19 3.14 -11.17
C LEU A 86 -16.54 2.54 -10.75
N GLY A 87 -17.39 3.32 -10.07
CA GLY A 87 -18.74 2.92 -9.61
C GLY A 87 -18.70 2.00 -8.37
N GLU A 88 -17.62 2.02 -7.60
CA GLU A 88 -17.48 1.20 -6.40
C GLU A 88 -18.13 1.92 -5.20
N THR A 89 -19.08 1.28 -4.57
CA THR A 89 -19.74 1.77 -3.36
C THR A 89 -19.12 1.27 -2.07
N SER A 90 -18.27 0.26 -2.14
CA SER A 90 -17.44 -0.21 -1.03
C SER A 90 -16.21 -0.98 -1.52
N ALA A 91 -15.08 -0.85 -0.85
CA ALA A 91 -13.85 -1.57 -1.17
C ALA A 91 -13.12 -2.04 0.10
N ALA A 92 -12.35 -3.12 -0.02
CA ALA A 92 -11.22 -3.31 0.87
C ALA A 92 -10.07 -2.45 0.36
N VAL A 93 -9.30 -1.85 1.26
CA VAL A 93 -8.16 -0.99 0.90
C VAL A 93 -6.89 -1.58 1.49
N VAL A 94 -5.89 -1.75 0.65
CA VAL A 94 -4.58 -2.31 1.02
C VAL A 94 -3.52 -1.28 0.66
N GLY A 95 -2.72 -0.85 1.62
CA GLY A 95 -1.62 0.10 1.40
C GLY A 95 -0.30 -0.41 1.95
N ILE A 96 0.78 -0.12 1.25
CA ILE A 96 2.14 -0.39 1.69
C ILE A 96 3.00 0.87 1.54
N ASP A 97 3.96 1.08 2.43
CA ASP A 97 4.91 2.21 2.38
C ASP A 97 4.16 3.55 2.23
N ALA A 98 4.44 4.35 1.19
CA ALA A 98 3.75 5.62 0.93
C ALA A 98 2.24 5.46 0.64
N GLY A 99 1.77 4.27 0.31
CA GLY A 99 0.34 3.95 0.16
C GLY A 99 -0.39 3.72 1.48
N THR A 100 0.32 3.49 2.59
CA THR A 100 -0.28 3.27 3.92
C THR A 100 -0.96 4.52 4.49
N PRO A 101 -0.33 5.71 4.54
CA PRO A 101 -0.97 6.91 5.08
C PRO A 101 -2.28 7.29 4.38
N PRO A 102 -2.37 7.32 3.03
CA PRO A 102 -3.65 7.60 2.36
C PRO A 102 -4.69 6.50 2.56
N ALA A 103 -4.32 5.22 2.60
CA ALA A 103 -5.23 4.12 2.92
C ALA A 103 -5.84 4.29 4.32
N PHE A 104 -5.02 4.63 5.32
CA PHE A 104 -5.45 4.92 6.68
C PHE A 104 -6.41 6.12 6.73
N LEU A 105 -6.05 7.25 6.12
CA LEU A 105 -6.91 8.43 6.11
C LEU A 105 -8.22 8.21 5.36
N LEU A 106 -8.23 7.44 4.27
CA LEU A 106 -9.45 7.06 3.58
C LEU A 106 -10.38 6.26 4.50
N ALA A 107 -9.85 5.27 5.21
CA ALA A 107 -10.62 4.46 6.16
C ALA A 107 -11.15 5.28 7.35
N MET A 108 -10.38 6.27 7.84
CA MET A 108 -10.82 7.19 8.88
C MET A 108 -11.96 8.12 8.43
N ARG A 109 -11.90 8.61 7.18
CA ARG A 109 -12.87 9.57 6.63
C ARG A 109 -14.13 8.91 6.09
N ARG A 110 -13.98 7.72 5.51
CA ARG A 110 -15.05 7.00 4.79
C ARG A 110 -15.16 5.55 5.27
N PRO A 111 -15.49 5.34 6.56
CA PRO A 111 -15.73 3.98 7.09
C PRO A 111 -16.95 3.29 6.44
N ASP A 112 -17.81 4.04 5.77
CA ASP A 112 -18.91 3.55 4.94
C ASP A 112 -18.41 2.93 3.61
N LEU A 113 -17.37 3.52 3.01
CA LEU A 113 -16.76 3.08 1.76
C LEU A 113 -15.73 1.97 1.98
N VAL A 114 -14.95 2.04 3.08
CA VAL A 114 -13.86 1.09 3.36
C VAL A 114 -14.36 -0.03 4.27
N ARG A 115 -14.62 -1.21 3.71
CA ARG A 115 -15.09 -2.36 4.50
C ARG A 115 -14.00 -3.10 5.27
N ARG A 116 -12.75 -3.02 4.83
CA ARG A 116 -11.55 -3.61 5.44
C ARG A 116 -10.33 -2.76 5.10
N LEU A 117 -9.42 -2.63 6.03
CA LEU A 117 -8.14 -1.92 5.85
C LEU A 117 -6.98 -2.88 6.09
N VAL A 118 -6.03 -2.95 5.17
CA VAL A 118 -4.74 -3.61 5.37
C VAL A 118 -3.63 -2.58 5.14
N VAL A 119 -2.74 -2.45 6.10
CA VAL A 119 -1.60 -1.53 6.03
C VAL A 119 -0.30 -2.28 6.29
N MET A 120 0.75 -1.95 5.52
CA MET A 120 1.99 -2.70 5.54
C MET A 120 3.22 -1.80 5.50
N GLU A 121 4.28 -2.24 6.22
CA GLU A 121 5.66 -1.74 6.11
C GLU A 121 5.76 -0.21 5.98
N SER A 122 5.16 0.49 6.91
CA SER A 122 5.17 1.95 6.97
C SER A 122 4.93 2.44 8.39
N LEU A 123 5.01 3.75 8.57
CA LEU A 123 4.52 4.41 9.78
C LEU A 123 3.27 5.20 9.47
N VAL A 124 2.36 5.27 10.44
CA VAL A 124 1.17 6.13 10.37
C VAL A 124 1.53 7.48 11.01
N GLY A 125 2.20 8.32 10.24
CA GLY A 125 2.68 9.62 10.68
C GLY A 125 3.58 9.54 11.91
N ARG A 126 3.34 10.44 12.87
CA ARG A 126 4.08 10.53 14.14
C ARG A 126 3.26 10.00 15.32
N LEU A 127 2.44 8.98 15.09
CA LEU A 127 1.74 8.33 16.20
C LEU A 127 2.75 7.60 17.10
N PRO A 128 2.51 7.53 18.44
CA PRO A 128 3.32 6.73 19.35
C PRO A 128 3.33 5.25 18.95
N GLY A 129 4.43 4.54 19.25
CA GLY A 129 4.58 3.11 18.98
C GLY A 129 5.66 2.77 17.94
N ALA A 130 6.38 3.77 17.42
CA ALA A 130 7.50 3.58 16.48
C ALA A 130 8.87 3.91 17.10
N GLU A 131 8.94 4.07 18.42
CA GLU A 131 10.14 4.52 19.12
C GLU A 131 11.32 3.58 18.92
N GLU A 132 11.08 2.27 18.93
CA GLU A 132 12.12 1.26 18.70
C GLU A 132 12.64 1.33 17.27
N PHE A 133 11.76 1.41 16.28
CA PHE A 133 12.14 1.55 14.87
C PHE A 133 12.93 2.84 14.60
N LEU A 134 12.63 3.90 15.33
CA LEU A 134 13.27 5.22 15.19
C LEU A 134 14.40 5.48 16.18
N ALA A 135 14.83 4.47 16.94
CA ALA A 135 15.84 4.64 18.00
C ALA A 135 17.18 5.19 17.48
N ASP A 136 17.59 4.77 16.29
CA ASP A 136 18.79 5.26 15.60
C ASP A 136 18.52 6.43 14.64
N GLY A 137 17.35 7.06 14.75
CA GLY A 137 16.88 8.13 13.87
C GLY A 137 16.05 7.64 12.67
N ALA A 138 15.52 8.59 11.92
CA ALA A 138 14.81 8.28 10.68
C ALA A 138 15.79 7.74 9.62
N PRO A 139 15.33 6.86 8.71
CA PRO A 139 16.14 6.41 7.58
C PRO A 139 16.78 7.59 6.82
N TRP A 140 18.06 7.47 6.49
CA TRP A 140 18.85 8.56 5.88
C TRP A 140 18.22 9.17 4.63
N TRP A 141 17.53 8.35 3.83
CA TRP A 141 16.89 8.82 2.59
C TRP A 141 15.68 9.74 2.83
N PHE A 142 15.08 9.74 4.02
CA PHE A 142 14.01 10.67 4.36
C PHE A 142 14.51 12.11 4.29
N GLY A 143 15.65 12.41 4.91
CA GLY A 143 16.27 13.72 4.84
C GLY A 143 16.77 14.06 3.44
N PHE A 144 17.37 13.10 2.74
CA PHE A 144 17.86 13.29 1.38
C PHE A 144 16.76 13.61 0.37
N HIS A 145 15.64 12.88 0.43
CA HIS A 145 14.48 13.13 -0.43
C HIS A 145 13.71 14.40 -0.05
N ALA A 146 13.73 14.77 1.24
CA ALA A 146 13.05 15.96 1.70
C ALA A 146 13.71 17.26 1.23
N GLU A 147 15.03 17.25 0.98
CA GLU A 147 15.75 18.45 0.54
C GLU A 147 15.41 18.78 -0.93
N PRO A 148 14.83 19.98 -1.20
CA PRO A 148 14.36 20.32 -2.54
C PRO A 148 15.49 20.39 -3.57
N GLY A 149 15.37 19.65 -4.67
CA GLY A 149 16.29 19.67 -5.80
C GLY A 149 17.61 18.90 -5.58
N LEU A 150 17.97 18.56 -4.35
CA LEU A 150 19.24 17.87 -4.06
C LEU A 150 19.22 16.45 -4.59
N ALA A 151 18.24 15.66 -4.18
CA ALA A 151 18.15 14.25 -4.60
C ALA A 151 17.96 14.13 -6.11
N GLU A 152 17.14 14.99 -6.73
CA GLU A 152 16.95 15.03 -8.16
C GLU A 152 18.27 15.32 -8.91
N SER A 153 19.04 16.30 -8.44
CA SER A 153 20.31 16.69 -9.09
C SER A 153 21.39 15.62 -9.00
N VAL A 154 21.41 14.87 -7.90
CA VAL A 154 22.38 13.78 -7.66
C VAL A 154 22.00 12.51 -8.42
N LEU A 155 20.71 12.20 -8.52
CA LEU A 155 20.24 10.90 -9.01
C LEU A 155 19.89 10.89 -10.49
N THR A 156 19.65 12.04 -11.13
CA THR A 156 19.38 12.10 -12.56
C THR A 156 20.52 11.46 -13.36
N GLY A 157 20.20 10.41 -14.14
CA GLY A 157 21.16 9.57 -14.87
C GLY A 157 21.75 8.40 -14.07
N HIS A 158 21.31 8.21 -12.82
CA HIS A 158 21.72 7.12 -11.94
C HIS A 158 20.52 6.46 -11.24
N GLU A 159 19.31 6.68 -11.77
CA GLU A 159 18.06 6.20 -11.17
C GLU A 159 18.03 4.69 -11.06
N ASP A 160 18.56 3.98 -12.05
CA ASP A 160 18.65 2.52 -12.08
C ASP A 160 19.40 1.97 -10.86
N ARG A 161 20.56 2.51 -10.54
CA ARG A 161 21.37 2.09 -9.39
C ARG A 161 20.69 2.40 -8.08
N TYR A 162 20.00 3.53 -8.02
CA TYR A 162 19.30 3.96 -6.82
C TYR A 162 18.07 3.08 -6.54
N ILE A 163 17.29 2.79 -7.58
CA ILE A 163 16.16 1.87 -7.48
C ILE A 163 16.62 0.46 -7.13
N ASP A 164 17.66 -0.06 -7.78
CA ASP A 164 18.23 -1.38 -7.49
C ASP A 164 18.63 -1.54 -6.04
N TRP A 165 19.21 -0.50 -5.44
CA TRP A 165 19.56 -0.52 -4.02
C TRP A 165 18.35 -0.74 -3.13
N PHE A 166 17.22 -0.08 -3.40
CA PHE A 166 15.97 -0.29 -2.65
C PHE A 166 15.35 -1.67 -2.91
N LEU A 167 15.41 -2.16 -4.15
CA LEU A 167 14.89 -3.48 -4.50
C LEU A 167 15.70 -4.59 -3.81
N ASP A 168 17.01 -4.45 -3.78
CA ASP A 168 17.90 -5.40 -3.10
C ASP A 168 17.66 -5.39 -1.59
N ALA A 169 17.73 -4.22 -0.95
CA ALA A 169 17.48 -4.07 0.47
C ALA A 169 16.06 -4.54 0.87
N GLY A 170 15.06 -4.15 0.09
CA GLY A 170 13.65 -4.46 0.36
C GLY A 170 13.26 -5.92 0.12
N THR A 171 14.12 -6.71 -0.51
CA THR A 171 13.94 -8.16 -0.73
C THR A 171 14.99 -9.01 -0.01
N LEU A 172 15.79 -8.41 0.88
CA LEU A 172 16.90 -9.09 1.58
C LEU A 172 17.88 -9.76 0.62
N GLY A 173 18.23 -9.08 -0.49
CA GLY A 173 19.18 -9.55 -1.49
C GLY A 173 18.61 -10.54 -2.51
N GLN A 174 17.30 -10.85 -2.50
CA GLN A 174 16.70 -11.76 -3.48
C GLN A 174 16.40 -11.10 -4.82
N GLY A 175 16.25 -9.76 -4.84
CA GLY A 175 15.86 -8.99 -6.02
C GLY A 175 14.40 -9.25 -6.45
N VAL A 176 14.04 -8.73 -7.60
CA VAL A 176 12.71 -8.87 -8.20
C VAL A 176 12.82 -9.33 -9.65
N ASP A 177 11.71 -9.74 -10.25
CA ASP A 177 11.66 -10.07 -11.67
C ASP A 177 12.22 -8.91 -12.53
N PRO A 178 13.09 -9.18 -13.53
CA PRO A 178 13.69 -8.13 -14.36
C PRO A 178 12.67 -7.21 -15.04
N ALA A 179 11.54 -7.73 -15.51
CA ALA A 179 10.51 -6.91 -16.15
C ALA A 179 9.83 -5.96 -15.15
N VAL A 180 9.63 -6.40 -13.91
CA VAL A 180 9.12 -5.57 -12.82
C VAL A 180 10.14 -4.50 -12.42
N ARG A 181 11.42 -4.89 -12.29
CA ARG A 181 12.52 -3.95 -12.05
C ARG A 181 12.58 -2.86 -13.12
N ASP A 182 12.55 -3.26 -14.40
CA ASP A 182 12.64 -2.31 -15.52
C ASP A 182 11.44 -1.35 -15.55
N ALA A 183 10.25 -1.83 -15.19
CA ALA A 183 9.07 -0.99 -15.06
C ALA A 183 9.25 0.07 -13.95
N PHE A 184 9.82 -0.31 -12.81
CA PHE A 184 10.10 0.65 -11.72
C PHE A 184 11.17 1.66 -12.15
N VAL A 185 12.31 1.21 -12.69
CA VAL A 185 13.36 2.11 -13.19
C VAL A 185 12.79 3.11 -14.21
N HIS A 186 12.02 2.64 -15.19
CA HIS A 186 11.37 3.49 -16.18
C HIS A 186 10.46 4.55 -15.53
N ALA A 187 9.66 4.16 -14.54
CA ALA A 187 8.71 5.05 -13.87
C ALA A 187 9.38 6.21 -13.13
N TYR A 188 10.59 5.99 -12.63
CA TYR A 188 11.37 6.96 -11.83
C TYR A 188 12.49 7.64 -12.61
N THR A 189 12.63 7.38 -13.91
CA THR A 189 13.67 7.99 -14.76
C THR A 189 13.35 9.45 -15.08
N GLY A 190 14.33 10.31 -14.88
CA GLY A 190 14.29 11.74 -15.19
C GLY A 190 13.89 12.63 -14.02
N THR A 191 14.37 13.88 -14.07
CA THR A 191 14.25 14.87 -12.99
C THR A 191 12.80 15.07 -12.52
N GLU A 192 11.84 15.10 -13.44
CA GLU A 192 10.44 15.34 -13.09
C GLU A 192 9.79 14.13 -12.38
N ALA A 193 10.16 12.89 -12.77
CA ALA A 193 9.71 11.69 -12.08
C ALA A 193 10.26 11.63 -10.66
N LEU A 194 11.55 11.93 -10.49
CA LEU A 194 12.20 12.01 -9.18
C LEU A 194 11.57 13.12 -8.31
N ARG A 195 11.33 14.31 -8.89
CA ARG A 195 10.68 15.42 -8.19
C ARG A 195 9.32 15.02 -7.62
N CYS A 196 8.48 14.39 -8.42
CA CYS A 196 7.17 13.90 -7.99
C CYS A 196 7.31 12.90 -6.84
N SER A 197 8.19 11.92 -7.01
CA SER A 197 8.41 10.86 -6.02
C SER A 197 8.93 11.39 -4.69
N PHE A 198 9.86 12.34 -4.72
CA PHE A 198 10.41 12.92 -3.49
C PHE A 198 9.47 13.94 -2.85
N SER A 199 8.46 14.42 -3.58
CA SER A 199 7.41 15.27 -3.03
C SER A 199 6.57 14.56 -1.97
N TYR A 200 6.47 13.23 -1.98
CA TYR A 200 5.86 12.46 -0.89
C TYR A 200 6.60 12.66 0.44
N TYR A 201 7.94 12.62 0.41
CA TYR A 201 8.77 12.84 1.60
C TYR A 201 8.70 14.29 2.08
N ARG A 202 8.65 15.27 1.17
CA ARG A 202 8.45 16.69 1.48
C ARG A 202 7.08 16.97 2.10
N ALA A 203 6.09 16.15 1.76
CA ALA A 203 4.75 16.25 2.32
C ALA A 203 4.55 15.50 3.65
N LEU A 204 5.54 14.74 4.16
CA LEU A 204 5.43 13.98 5.42
C LEU A 204 5.01 14.83 6.62
N PRO A 205 5.49 16.07 6.83
CA PRO A 205 5.03 16.90 7.94
C PRO A 205 3.52 17.19 7.87
N GLU A 206 3.00 17.52 6.68
CA GLU A 206 1.57 17.78 6.47
C GLU A 206 0.75 16.49 6.60
N SER A 207 1.21 15.38 6.03
CA SER A 207 0.59 14.07 6.18
C SER A 207 0.47 13.66 7.65
N SER A 208 1.54 13.89 8.43
CA SER A 208 1.55 13.60 9.87
C SER A 208 0.55 14.47 10.63
N ARG A 209 0.44 15.77 10.29
CA ARG A 209 -0.54 16.69 10.88
C ARG A 209 -1.97 16.22 10.60
N GLN A 210 -2.27 15.83 9.36
CA GLN A 210 -3.58 15.34 8.94
C GLN A 210 -3.97 14.04 9.68
N ILE A 211 -3.02 13.12 9.86
CA ILE A 211 -3.22 11.88 10.61
C ILE A 211 -3.48 12.17 12.09
N GLN A 212 -2.67 13.03 12.73
CA GLN A 212 -2.87 13.42 14.13
C GLN A 212 -4.24 14.05 14.34
N GLU A 213 -4.69 14.90 13.43
CA GLU A 213 -6.03 15.50 13.50
C GLU A 213 -7.13 14.45 13.35
N ALA A 214 -6.98 13.50 12.43
CA ALA A 214 -7.96 12.42 12.24
C ALA A 214 -8.13 11.57 13.51
N VAL A 215 -7.03 11.12 14.13
CA VAL A 215 -7.09 10.29 15.35
C VAL A 215 -7.52 11.07 16.60
N ARG A 216 -7.34 12.39 16.61
CA ARG A 216 -7.82 13.26 17.70
C ARG A 216 -9.34 13.39 17.70
N THR A 217 -9.96 13.33 16.52
CA THR A 217 -11.40 13.58 16.32
C THR A 217 -12.23 12.29 16.24
N ALA A 218 -11.65 11.18 15.85
CA ALA A 218 -12.36 9.91 15.68
C ALA A 218 -11.45 8.70 15.95
N ARG A 219 -12.08 7.53 16.18
CA ARG A 219 -11.38 6.24 16.19
C ARG A 219 -11.53 5.55 14.84
N LEU A 220 -10.55 4.75 14.47
CA LEU A 220 -10.65 3.87 13.31
C LEU A 220 -11.59 2.69 13.65
N THR A 221 -12.75 2.66 13.01
CA THR A 221 -13.79 1.64 13.27
C THR A 221 -13.76 0.48 12.26
N VAL A 222 -13.02 0.66 11.16
CA VAL A 222 -12.89 -0.34 10.11
C VAL A 222 -12.02 -1.51 10.61
N PRO A 223 -12.44 -2.78 10.41
CA PRO A 223 -11.58 -3.92 10.70
C PRO A 223 -10.24 -3.77 9.97
N THR A 224 -9.16 -3.79 10.74
CA THR A 224 -7.82 -3.42 10.28
C THR A 224 -6.81 -4.53 10.49
N MET A 225 -5.96 -4.78 9.51
CA MET A 225 -4.80 -5.66 9.60
C MET A 225 -3.52 -4.84 9.39
N ALA A 226 -2.59 -4.95 10.33
CA ALA A 226 -1.25 -4.40 10.22
C ALA A 226 -0.25 -5.53 9.91
N ILE A 227 0.54 -5.39 8.86
CA ILE A 227 1.57 -6.38 8.49
C ILE A 227 2.92 -5.68 8.46
N GLY A 228 3.81 -6.10 9.34
CA GLY A 228 5.21 -5.70 9.35
C GLY A 228 6.13 -6.76 8.78
N ALA A 229 7.31 -6.33 8.37
CA ALA A 229 8.44 -7.15 7.96
C ALA A 229 9.74 -6.41 8.34
N HIS A 230 10.88 -6.74 7.78
CA HIS A 230 12.08 -5.94 7.97
C HIS A 230 12.06 -4.73 7.00
N PRO A 231 12.29 -3.48 7.46
CA PRO A 231 12.81 -3.12 8.80
C PRO A 231 11.75 -2.64 9.81
N VAL A 232 10.48 -2.42 9.41
CA VAL A 232 9.47 -1.76 10.26
C VAL A 232 9.00 -2.64 11.43
N GLY A 233 8.96 -3.96 11.23
CA GLY A 233 8.60 -4.90 12.27
C GLY A 233 7.20 -4.67 12.84
N SER A 234 7.08 -4.61 14.17
CA SER A 234 5.82 -4.41 14.87
C SER A 234 5.40 -2.94 15.04
N ALA A 235 6.23 -1.98 14.61
CA ALA A 235 5.99 -0.56 14.88
C ALA A 235 4.63 -0.07 14.35
N LEU A 236 4.24 -0.50 13.14
CA LEU A 236 2.94 -0.14 12.55
C LEU A 236 1.76 -0.65 13.39
N GLU A 237 1.83 -1.89 13.85
CA GLU A 237 0.82 -2.46 14.76
C GLU A 237 0.75 -1.69 16.07
N GLN A 238 1.91 -1.38 16.67
CA GLN A 238 1.97 -0.62 17.92
C GLN A 238 1.36 0.78 17.78
N GLN A 239 1.59 1.47 16.66
CA GLN A 239 0.97 2.75 16.36
C GLN A 239 -0.56 2.67 16.23
N LEU A 240 -1.08 1.57 15.69
CA LEU A 240 -2.51 1.41 15.44
C LEU A 240 -3.29 0.91 16.66
N ARG A 241 -2.66 0.20 17.60
CA ARG A 241 -3.30 -0.33 18.81
C ARG A 241 -4.14 0.68 19.59
N PRO A 242 -3.65 1.91 19.85
CA PRO A 242 -4.44 2.90 20.61
C PRO A 242 -5.56 3.55 19.78
N VAL A 243 -5.57 3.40 18.45
CA VAL A 243 -6.52 4.14 17.58
C VAL A 243 -7.67 3.29 17.05
N THR A 244 -7.60 1.93 17.19
CA THR A 244 -8.68 1.02 16.79
C THR A 244 -8.84 -0.15 17.76
N ASP A 245 -10.06 -0.67 17.86
CA ASP A 245 -10.40 -1.87 18.66
C ASP A 245 -10.47 -3.14 17.78
N HIS A 246 -10.39 -3.01 16.47
CA HIS A 246 -10.53 -4.08 15.48
C HIS A 246 -9.22 -4.32 14.71
N LEU A 247 -8.13 -4.58 15.44
CA LEU A 247 -6.80 -4.75 14.88
C LEU A 247 -6.33 -6.21 14.95
N SER A 248 -5.84 -6.73 13.84
CA SER A 248 -4.97 -7.91 13.78
C SER A 248 -3.57 -7.51 13.34
N GLY A 249 -2.55 -7.90 14.09
CA GLY A 249 -1.15 -7.61 13.80
C GLY A 249 -0.40 -8.87 13.36
N HIS A 250 0.46 -8.73 12.36
CA HIS A 250 1.32 -9.80 11.86
C HIS A 250 2.72 -9.25 11.57
N VAL A 251 3.76 -10.00 11.92
CA VAL A 251 5.13 -9.74 11.50
C VAL A 251 5.61 -10.91 10.65
N MET A 252 6.01 -10.63 9.42
CA MET A 252 6.54 -11.64 8.51
C MET A 252 8.04 -11.83 8.72
N GLU A 253 8.43 -12.89 9.39
CA GLU A 253 9.84 -13.28 9.54
C GLU A 253 10.46 -13.64 8.17
N ASN A 254 11.76 -13.36 8.01
CA ASN A 254 12.49 -13.59 6.77
C ASN A 254 11.83 -12.96 5.54
N CYS A 255 11.26 -11.78 5.75
CA CYS A 255 10.64 -10.97 4.73
C CYS A 255 11.19 -9.55 4.81
N GLY A 256 11.53 -8.98 3.68
CA GLY A 256 11.91 -7.57 3.57
C GLY A 256 10.71 -6.68 3.29
N HIS A 257 10.98 -5.39 3.16
CA HIS A 257 10.00 -4.33 2.99
C HIS A 257 9.02 -4.56 1.81
N ILE A 258 9.49 -5.12 0.70
CA ILE A 258 8.69 -5.30 -0.52
C ILE A 258 7.87 -6.60 -0.44
N ILE A 259 7.01 -6.71 0.58
CA ILE A 259 6.23 -7.92 0.90
C ILE A 259 5.54 -8.52 -0.32
N PRO A 260 4.82 -7.75 -1.20
CA PRO A 260 4.04 -8.31 -2.30
C PRO A 260 4.87 -9.02 -3.37
N LEU A 261 6.15 -8.67 -3.52
CA LEU A 261 7.07 -9.32 -4.45
C LEU A 261 7.97 -10.33 -3.76
N HIS A 262 8.31 -10.10 -2.48
CA HIS A 262 9.24 -10.95 -1.75
C HIS A 262 8.58 -12.22 -1.19
N ARG A 263 7.34 -12.12 -0.71
CA ARG A 263 6.58 -13.24 -0.10
C ARG A 263 5.10 -13.21 -0.48
N PRO A 264 4.77 -13.21 -1.79
CA PRO A 264 3.40 -13.06 -2.26
C PRO A 264 2.46 -14.14 -1.72
N ASP A 265 2.90 -15.40 -1.67
CA ASP A 265 2.07 -16.50 -1.17
C ASP A 265 1.71 -16.33 0.31
N ARG A 266 2.66 -15.88 1.14
CA ARG A 266 2.41 -15.60 2.56
C ARG A 266 1.47 -14.41 2.75
N LEU A 267 1.62 -13.38 1.91
CA LEU A 267 0.72 -12.24 1.91
C LEU A 267 -0.69 -12.66 1.53
N LEU A 268 -0.86 -13.43 0.45
CA LEU A 268 -2.16 -13.94 0.01
C LEU A 268 -2.82 -14.82 1.09
N ALA A 269 -2.05 -15.66 1.79
CA ALA A 269 -2.55 -16.48 2.88
C ALA A 269 -3.13 -15.65 4.05
N LEU A 270 -2.68 -14.41 4.26
CA LEU A 270 -3.25 -13.47 5.22
C LEU A 270 -4.42 -12.68 4.62
N LEU A 271 -4.29 -12.22 3.38
CA LEU A 271 -5.30 -11.38 2.74
C LEU A 271 -6.61 -12.14 2.47
N GLU A 272 -6.54 -13.35 1.92
CA GLU A 272 -7.73 -14.09 1.51
C GLU A 272 -8.76 -14.29 2.62
N PRO A 273 -8.42 -14.81 3.81
CA PRO A 273 -9.38 -14.97 4.89
C PRO A 273 -9.83 -13.62 5.47
N PHE A 274 -8.95 -12.62 5.50
CA PHE A 274 -9.30 -11.31 6.04
C PHE A 274 -10.23 -10.53 5.11
N LEU A 275 -10.06 -10.60 3.80
CA LEU A 275 -10.89 -9.91 2.80
C LEU A 275 -12.25 -10.57 2.58
N ALA A 276 -12.42 -11.84 2.98
CA ALA A 276 -13.65 -12.58 2.78
C ALA A 276 -14.86 -11.86 3.44
N PRO A 277 -16.04 -11.85 2.78
CA PRO A 277 -17.26 -11.34 3.39
C PRO A 277 -17.58 -12.05 4.70
N ALA A 278 -18.08 -11.30 5.68
CA ALA A 278 -18.56 -11.90 6.94
C ALA A 278 -19.67 -12.93 6.62
N GLY A 279 -19.42 -14.21 6.92
CA GLY A 279 -20.37 -15.31 6.67
C GLY A 279 -19.92 -16.38 5.67
N SER A 280 -18.74 -16.23 5.01
CA SER A 280 -18.22 -17.24 4.08
C SER A 280 -17.30 -18.29 4.72
N THR A 281 -17.42 -18.56 6.02
CA THR A 281 -16.77 -19.72 6.64
C THR A 281 -17.39 -20.97 6.08
N GLY A 282 -16.67 -21.62 5.13
CA GLY A 282 -17.08 -22.82 4.43
C GLY A 282 -17.58 -23.89 5.40
N SER A 283 -18.74 -24.43 5.12
CA SER A 283 -19.23 -25.69 5.69
C SER A 283 -18.26 -26.81 5.26
N ARG A 284 -17.22 -27.06 6.06
CA ARG A 284 -16.51 -28.35 5.96
C ARG A 284 -17.50 -29.41 6.35
N GLY A 285 -17.90 -30.22 5.35
CA GLY A 285 -18.83 -31.31 5.47
C GLY A 285 -18.51 -32.20 6.66
N GLN A 286 -19.50 -32.37 7.52
CA GLN A 286 -19.56 -33.46 8.45
C GLN A 286 -19.66 -34.76 7.63
N LEU A 287 -18.56 -35.48 7.51
CA LEU A 287 -18.57 -36.87 7.10
C LEU A 287 -19.29 -37.66 8.20
N GLN A 288 -20.56 -37.96 7.97
CA GLN A 288 -21.33 -38.90 8.77
C GLN A 288 -20.70 -40.29 8.67
N HIS A 289 -20.03 -40.73 9.72
CA HIS A 289 -19.71 -42.13 9.92
C HIS A 289 -21.01 -42.91 10.15
N HIS A 290 -21.53 -43.55 9.10
CA HIS A 290 -22.52 -44.59 9.28
C HIS A 290 -21.78 -45.83 9.76
N GLY A 291 -21.85 -46.08 11.06
CA GLY A 291 -21.52 -47.37 11.67
C GLY A 291 -22.51 -48.42 11.23
N ARG A 292 -22.06 -49.39 10.44
CA ARG A 292 -22.78 -50.66 10.35
C ARG A 292 -22.37 -51.55 11.52
N ARG A 293 -23.33 -51.84 12.37
CA ARG A 293 -23.32 -52.99 13.27
C ARG A 293 -23.73 -54.23 12.43
N GLN A 294 -22.92 -55.25 12.41
CA GLN A 294 -23.26 -56.64 12.59
C GLN A 294 -22.08 -57.38 13.21
#